data_0988968b9e12a71ddc09dae1792a7544
#
_entry.id   0988968b9e12a71ddc09dae1792a7544
#
_cell.length_a   1.000
_cell.length_b   1.000
_cell.length_c   1.000
_cell.angle_alpha   90.00
_cell.angle_beta   90.00
_cell.angle_gamma   90.00
#
_symmetry.space_group_name_H-M   'P 1'
#
loop_
_entity.id
_entity.type
_entity.pdbx_description
1 polymer ?
#
loop_
_entity_poly.entity_id
_entity_poly.type
_entity_poly.pdbx_seq_one_letter_code
_entity_poly.pdbx_strand_id
1 'polypeptide(L)'
;MKLTPHLPGALLLALTALLVPAAAATPALADAPPFGDIAALARRHTAAQISGFLTGFYGVHGPSAHDRRHRVSQQLKDKQRNNPDSDVLLCAQSKPNRITVGPATVAQNAGVGWATVTTHWDGGATDTFTAYVRLDSRPIRVDDVICAG
;
A
#
# COMPACT_ATOMS: atom_id res chain seq x y z
N MET A 1 -58.53 42.84 43.52
CA MET A 1 -58.13 44.10 44.15
C MET A 1 -56.71 44.47 43.69
N LYS A 2 -56.62 45.70 43.25
CA LYS A 2 -55.46 46.58 43.04
C LYS A 2 -54.37 46.18 42.01
N LEU A 3 -54.51 46.90 40.94
CA LEU A 3 -53.46 47.32 39.98
C LEU A 3 -52.31 48.05 40.69
N THR A 4 -51.11 47.96 40.16
CA THR A 4 -50.25 49.15 39.92
C THR A 4 -49.25 48.86 38.77
N PRO A 5 -49.09 49.81 37.87
CA PRO A 5 -48.14 49.74 36.76
C PRO A 5 -46.85 50.50 37.08
N HIS A 6 -45.74 50.09 36.62
CA HIS A 6 -44.59 50.97 36.49
C HIS A 6 -43.85 50.70 35.17
N LEU A 7 -43.91 51.68 34.27
CA LEU A 7 -43.04 52.02 33.16
C LEU A 7 -41.86 52.87 33.67
N PRO A 8 -40.87 53.24 32.79
CA PRO A 8 -40.03 52.55 31.81
C PRO A 8 -38.53 52.83 32.08
N GLY A 9 -37.72 51.99 31.64
CA GLY A 9 -36.28 52.27 31.56
C GLY A 9 -35.81 52.15 30.13
N ALA A 10 -35.63 53.28 29.47
CA ALA A 10 -35.02 53.34 28.16
C ALA A 10 -33.50 53.10 28.30
N LEU A 11 -33.02 51.96 27.80
CA LEU A 11 -31.59 51.70 27.70
C LEU A 11 -31.14 51.94 26.24
N LEU A 12 -30.42 53.06 26.05
CA LEU A 12 -29.71 53.36 24.81
C LEU A 12 -28.59 52.36 24.61
N LEU A 13 -28.75 51.47 23.64
CA LEU A 13 -27.70 50.61 23.16
C LEU A 13 -26.86 51.40 22.15
N ALA A 14 -25.67 51.81 22.56
CA ALA A 14 -24.64 52.32 21.66
C ALA A 14 -24.09 51.21 20.82
N LEU A 15 -24.34 51.27 19.51
CA LEU A 15 -23.83 50.33 18.51
C LEU A 15 -22.39 50.73 18.18
N THR A 16 -21.38 50.14 18.82
CA THR A 16 -19.98 50.26 18.43
C THR A 16 -19.72 49.28 17.31
N ALA A 17 -19.61 49.78 16.07
CA ALA A 17 -19.17 49.00 14.92
C ALA A 17 -17.69 48.64 15.08
N LEU A 18 -17.37 47.41 15.42
CA LEU A 18 -16.03 46.87 15.30
C LEU A 18 -15.72 46.65 13.80
N LEU A 19 -14.89 47.51 13.22
CA LEU A 19 -14.22 47.21 11.95
C LEU A 19 -13.18 46.14 12.20
N VAL A 20 -13.48 44.89 11.79
CA VAL A 20 -12.52 43.79 11.73
C VAL A 20 -11.75 43.98 10.39
N PRO A 21 -10.44 44.18 10.39
CA PRO A 21 -9.69 44.14 9.16
C PRO A 21 -9.71 42.72 8.60
N ALA A 22 -10.25 42.56 7.39
CA ALA A 22 -10.15 41.30 6.65
C ALA A 22 -8.67 41.06 6.32
N ALA A 23 -8.01 40.26 7.09
CA ALA A 23 -6.71 39.71 6.76
C ALA A 23 -6.90 38.85 5.48
N ALA A 24 -6.43 39.35 4.34
CA ALA A 24 -6.34 38.58 3.13
C ALA A 24 -5.39 37.39 3.40
N ALA A 25 -5.96 36.20 3.59
CA ALA A 25 -5.19 34.96 3.60
C ALA A 25 -4.61 34.80 2.19
N THR A 26 -3.32 35.08 2.03
CA THR A 26 -2.59 34.66 0.83
C THR A 26 -2.66 33.11 0.78
N PRO A 27 -3.13 32.52 -0.33
CA PRO A 27 -3.04 31.07 -0.48
C PRO A 27 -1.55 30.71 -0.40
N ALA A 28 -1.19 29.90 0.61
CA ALA A 28 0.11 29.27 0.65
C ALA A 28 0.20 28.44 -0.64
N LEU A 29 1.10 28.85 -1.55
CA LEU A 29 1.51 28.01 -2.66
C LEU A 29 2.04 26.74 -2.01
N ALA A 30 1.31 25.62 -2.18
CA ALA A 30 1.81 24.33 -1.78
C ALA A 30 3.16 24.17 -2.49
N ASP A 31 4.22 24.00 -1.71
CA ASP A 31 5.56 23.76 -2.24
C ASP A 31 5.45 22.57 -3.22
N ALA A 32 5.68 22.87 -4.51
CA ALA A 32 5.79 21.83 -5.51
C ALA A 32 6.93 20.88 -5.06
N PRO A 33 6.72 19.56 -5.07
CA PRO A 33 7.78 18.64 -4.66
C PRO A 33 9.04 18.92 -5.48
N PRO A 34 10.23 18.91 -4.85
CA PRO A 34 11.48 19.18 -5.55
C PRO A 34 11.62 18.20 -6.73
N PHE A 35 12.11 18.68 -7.86
CA PHE A 35 12.22 17.92 -9.12
C PHE A 35 12.89 16.54 -8.97
N GLY A 36 13.68 16.33 -7.91
CA GLY A 36 14.29 15.04 -7.56
C GLY A 36 13.27 13.94 -7.23
N ASP A 37 12.14 14.27 -6.63
CA ASP A 37 11.11 13.29 -6.24
C ASP A 37 10.34 12.76 -7.44
N ILE A 38 10.10 13.61 -8.45
CA ILE A 38 9.42 13.20 -9.70
C ILE A 38 10.29 12.20 -10.48
N ALA A 39 11.58 12.43 -10.56
CA ALA A 39 12.52 11.54 -11.23
C ALA A 39 12.70 10.22 -10.46
N ALA A 40 12.59 10.24 -9.13
CA ALA A 40 12.62 9.04 -8.30
C ALA A 40 11.35 8.22 -8.44
N LEU A 41 10.18 8.86 -8.51
CA LEU A 41 8.90 8.20 -8.75
C LEU A 41 8.82 7.56 -10.15
N ALA A 42 9.34 8.25 -11.17
CA ALA A 42 9.39 7.73 -12.54
C ALA A 42 10.26 6.48 -12.70
N ARG A 43 11.18 6.22 -11.76
CA ARG A 43 12.03 5.02 -11.72
C ARG A 43 11.45 3.86 -10.94
N ARG A 44 10.32 4.03 -10.27
CA ARG A 44 9.67 2.98 -9.49
C ARG A 44 8.86 2.03 -10.37
N HIS A 45 8.75 0.78 -9.93
CA HIS A 45 7.91 -0.19 -10.62
C HIS A 45 6.43 0.18 -10.50
N THR A 46 5.71 0.05 -11.62
CA THR A 46 4.25 0.24 -11.67
C THR A 46 3.50 -1.04 -11.27
N ALA A 47 2.21 -0.92 -10.96
CA ALA A 47 1.34 -2.07 -10.68
C ALA A 47 1.34 -3.09 -11.84
N ALA A 48 1.31 -2.61 -13.10
CA ALA A 48 1.36 -3.48 -14.28
C ALA A 48 2.69 -4.26 -14.39
N GLN A 49 3.82 -3.61 -14.11
CA GLN A 49 5.12 -4.26 -14.11
C GLN A 49 5.23 -5.31 -13.00
N ILE A 50 4.71 -5.02 -11.80
CA ILE A 50 4.70 -5.96 -10.68
C ILE A 50 3.78 -7.15 -10.97
N SER A 51 2.58 -6.89 -11.51
CA SER A 51 1.64 -7.95 -11.89
C SER A 51 2.25 -8.89 -12.93
N GLY A 52 2.83 -8.32 -14.01
CA GLY A 52 3.52 -9.11 -15.04
C GLY A 52 4.71 -9.90 -14.48
N PHE A 53 5.51 -9.26 -13.59
CA PHE A 53 6.62 -9.93 -12.92
C PHE A 53 6.16 -11.10 -12.05
N LEU A 54 5.19 -10.91 -11.16
CA LEU A 54 4.71 -11.95 -10.24
C LEU A 54 4.01 -13.08 -10.99
N THR A 55 3.22 -12.76 -12.03
CA THR A 55 2.61 -13.77 -12.89
C THR A 55 3.67 -14.63 -13.58
N GLY A 56 4.71 -14.03 -14.14
CA GLY A 56 5.81 -14.75 -14.76
C GLY A 56 6.67 -15.52 -13.75
N PHE A 57 6.89 -14.96 -12.55
CA PHE A 57 7.68 -15.58 -11.50
C PHE A 57 7.02 -16.85 -10.94
N TYR A 58 5.74 -16.78 -10.59
CA TYR A 58 5.01 -17.94 -10.07
C TYR A 58 4.59 -18.91 -11.17
N GLY A 59 4.32 -18.44 -12.39
CA GLY A 59 3.83 -19.28 -13.47
C GLY A 59 2.60 -20.08 -13.04
N VAL A 60 2.46 -21.28 -13.61
CA VAL A 60 1.35 -22.19 -13.28
C VAL A 60 1.68 -23.10 -12.10
N HIS A 61 2.94 -23.47 -11.90
CA HIS A 61 3.37 -24.49 -10.95
C HIS A 61 4.40 -24.04 -9.92
N GLY A 62 4.62 -22.74 -9.81
CA GLY A 62 5.59 -22.15 -8.90
C GLY A 62 6.92 -21.76 -9.57
N PRO A 63 7.76 -20.97 -8.87
CA PRO A 63 8.97 -20.41 -9.42
C PRO A 63 10.01 -21.47 -9.76
N SER A 64 10.66 -21.29 -10.91
CA SER A 64 11.74 -22.15 -11.36
C SER A 64 12.97 -22.07 -10.43
N ALA A 65 13.88 -23.04 -10.53
CA ALA A 65 15.15 -23.00 -9.79
C ALA A 65 16.00 -21.77 -10.14
N HIS A 66 15.91 -21.28 -11.36
CA HIS A 66 16.55 -20.04 -11.81
C HIS A 66 15.95 -18.83 -11.11
N ASP A 67 14.61 -18.71 -11.11
CA ASP A 67 13.90 -17.58 -10.47
C ASP A 67 14.17 -17.53 -8.97
N ARG A 68 14.14 -18.67 -8.28
CA ARG A 68 14.48 -18.78 -6.87
C ARG A 68 15.88 -18.26 -6.54
N ARG A 69 16.85 -18.50 -7.43
CA ARG A 69 18.23 -18.00 -7.23
C ARG A 69 18.40 -16.52 -7.55
N HIS A 70 17.74 -16.04 -8.62
CA HIS A 70 18.07 -14.73 -9.22
C HIS A 70 17.01 -13.65 -8.99
N ARG A 71 15.75 -14.03 -8.73
CA ARG A 71 14.62 -13.11 -8.66
C ARG A 71 13.98 -13.02 -7.26
N VAL A 72 14.71 -13.43 -6.23
CA VAL A 72 14.30 -13.40 -4.82
C VAL A 72 15.31 -12.58 -4.03
N SER A 73 14.83 -11.81 -3.04
CA SER A 73 15.69 -11.03 -2.14
C SER A 73 16.58 -11.94 -1.29
N GLN A 74 17.68 -11.41 -0.78
CA GLN A 74 18.55 -12.16 0.11
C GLN A 74 17.83 -12.53 1.42
N GLN A 75 17.05 -11.60 1.98
CA GLN A 75 16.26 -11.83 3.18
C GLN A 75 15.30 -13.02 3.01
N LEU A 76 14.60 -13.11 1.88
CA LEU A 76 13.65 -14.21 1.64
C LEU A 76 14.36 -15.55 1.40
N LYS A 77 15.57 -15.51 0.79
CA LYS A 77 16.43 -16.70 0.70
C LYS A 77 16.90 -17.18 2.07
N ASP A 78 17.21 -16.26 2.98
CA ASP A 78 17.60 -16.59 4.34
C ASP A 78 16.43 -17.17 5.13
N LYS A 79 15.24 -16.60 4.94
CA LYS A 79 13.99 -17.14 5.48
C LYS A 79 13.75 -18.58 5.02
N GLN A 80 13.99 -18.87 3.72
CA GLN A 80 13.89 -20.25 3.20
C GLN A 80 14.92 -21.20 3.83
N ARG A 81 16.16 -20.78 4.02
CA ARG A 81 17.18 -21.63 4.67
C ARG A 81 16.83 -21.98 6.12
N ASN A 82 16.15 -21.07 6.80
CA ASN A 82 15.71 -21.26 8.18
C ASN A 82 14.39 -22.06 8.29
N ASN A 83 13.75 -22.38 7.15
CA ASN A 83 12.51 -23.15 7.07
C ASN A 83 12.66 -24.27 6.03
N PRO A 84 13.50 -25.29 6.31
CA PRO A 84 13.80 -26.35 5.34
C PRO A 84 12.60 -27.22 4.99
N ASP A 85 11.65 -27.37 5.93
CA ASP A 85 10.50 -28.26 5.80
C ASP A 85 9.31 -27.65 5.06
N SER A 86 9.42 -26.38 4.64
CA SER A 86 8.37 -25.68 3.88
C SER A 86 8.95 -24.78 2.81
N ASP A 87 8.20 -24.61 1.73
CA ASP A 87 8.51 -23.64 0.68
C ASP A 87 7.93 -22.28 1.08
N VAL A 88 8.79 -21.37 1.53
CA VAL A 88 8.36 -20.02 1.98
C VAL A 88 7.83 -19.15 0.83
N LEU A 89 8.19 -19.47 -0.42
CA LEU A 89 7.68 -18.76 -1.59
C LEU A 89 6.25 -19.18 -1.96
N LEU A 90 5.83 -20.36 -1.53
CA LEU A 90 4.52 -20.92 -1.82
C LEU A 90 3.64 -21.05 -0.56
N CYS A 91 4.19 -20.77 0.62
CA CYS A 91 3.56 -21.00 1.92
C CYS A 91 3.04 -22.44 2.07
N ALA A 92 3.81 -23.41 1.59
CA ALA A 92 3.35 -24.80 1.45
C ALA A 92 4.48 -25.80 1.70
N GLN A 93 4.10 -27.02 2.09
CA GLN A 93 5.01 -28.16 2.22
C GLN A 93 5.05 -29.07 0.98
N SER A 94 4.13 -28.84 0.05
CA SER A 94 4.04 -29.58 -1.20
C SER A 94 3.81 -28.65 -2.39
N LYS A 95 3.92 -29.22 -3.60
CA LYS A 95 3.75 -28.43 -4.84
C LYS A 95 2.25 -28.33 -5.17
N PRO A 96 1.71 -27.13 -5.40
CA PRO A 96 0.33 -26.96 -5.82
C PRO A 96 0.12 -27.41 -7.27
N ASN A 97 -1.12 -27.78 -7.60
CA ASN A 97 -1.51 -28.14 -8.96
C ASN A 97 -1.52 -26.96 -9.90
N ARG A 98 -1.92 -25.81 -9.38
CA ARG A 98 -1.96 -24.56 -10.14
C ARG A 98 -1.78 -23.37 -9.20
N ILE A 99 -1.22 -22.29 -9.76
CA ILE A 99 -1.08 -21.01 -9.09
C ILE A 99 -1.74 -19.94 -9.95
N THR A 100 -2.43 -19.00 -9.31
CA THR A 100 -2.95 -17.80 -9.93
C THR A 100 -2.49 -16.57 -9.16
N VAL A 101 -2.20 -15.49 -9.88
CA VAL A 101 -1.76 -14.22 -9.30
C VAL A 101 -2.84 -13.19 -9.58
N GLY A 102 -3.31 -12.53 -8.53
CA GLY A 102 -4.26 -11.44 -8.62
C GLY A 102 -3.62 -10.14 -9.11
N PRO A 103 -4.42 -9.09 -9.28
CA PRO A 103 -3.92 -7.76 -9.65
C PRO A 103 -2.97 -7.21 -8.58
N ALA A 104 -1.91 -6.54 -9.02
CA ALA A 104 -0.97 -5.91 -8.10
C ALA A 104 -1.50 -4.56 -7.60
N THR A 105 -1.25 -4.30 -6.33
CA THR A 105 -1.46 -3.00 -5.68
C THR A 105 -0.11 -2.35 -5.39
N VAL A 106 -0.05 -1.03 -5.40
CA VAL A 106 1.18 -0.26 -5.15
C VAL A 106 0.92 0.80 -4.09
N ALA A 107 1.77 0.83 -3.06
CA ALA A 107 1.84 1.88 -2.06
C ALA A 107 3.12 2.71 -2.30
N GLN A 108 3.01 3.80 -3.06
CA GLN A 108 4.14 4.63 -3.46
C GLN A 108 4.92 5.17 -2.25
N ASN A 109 4.23 5.67 -1.23
CA ASN A 109 4.85 6.24 -0.04
C ASN A 109 5.58 5.20 0.82
N ALA A 110 5.09 3.95 0.81
CA ALA A 110 5.74 2.83 1.49
C ALA A 110 6.85 2.17 0.65
N GLY A 111 6.96 2.52 -0.64
CA GLY A 111 7.96 1.98 -1.55
C GLY A 111 7.77 0.49 -1.87
N VAL A 112 6.55 -0.04 -1.72
CA VAL A 112 6.24 -1.46 -1.94
C VAL A 112 5.03 -1.64 -2.85
N GLY A 113 5.01 -2.76 -3.55
CA GLY A 113 3.84 -3.28 -4.24
C GLY A 113 3.66 -4.75 -3.92
N TRP A 114 2.44 -5.26 -4.07
CA TRP A 114 2.10 -6.64 -3.75
C TRP A 114 0.95 -7.16 -4.60
N ALA A 115 0.84 -8.48 -4.64
CA ALA A 115 -0.34 -9.16 -5.16
C ALA A 115 -0.69 -10.36 -4.27
N THR A 116 -1.97 -10.71 -4.22
CA THR A 116 -2.43 -11.98 -3.67
C THR A 116 -2.13 -13.09 -4.66
N VAL A 117 -1.52 -14.14 -4.17
CA VAL A 117 -1.26 -15.37 -4.92
C VAL A 117 -2.16 -16.47 -4.35
N THR A 118 -2.85 -17.19 -5.21
CA THR A 118 -3.72 -18.32 -4.83
C THR A 118 -3.11 -19.61 -5.35
N THR A 119 -2.92 -20.56 -4.46
CA THR A 119 -2.54 -21.95 -4.79
C THR A 119 -3.78 -22.81 -4.83
N HIS A 120 -3.81 -23.74 -5.79
CA HIS A 120 -4.91 -24.69 -5.99
C HIS A 120 -4.39 -26.11 -5.79
N TRP A 121 -5.09 -26.88 -5.00
CA TRP A 121 -4.74 -28.23 -4.58
C TRP A 121 -5.73 -29.27 -5.09
N ASP A 122 -5.42 -30.55 -4.92
CA ASP A 122 -6.35 -31.65 -5.17
C ASP A 122 -7.64 -31.49 -4.35
N GLY A 123 -8.74 -31.96 -4.89
CA GLY A 123 -10.03 -31.85 -4.23
C GLY A 123 -10.66 -30.45 -4.25
N GLY A 124 -10.05 -29.48 -4.96
CA GLY A 124 -10.56 -28.11 -5.10
C GLY A 124 -10.21 -27.18 -3.94
N ALA A 125 -9.38 -27.59 -3.00
CA ALA A 125 -8.88 -26.73 -1.93
C ALA A 125 -8.00 -25.61 -2.49
N THR A 126 -8.04 -24.45 -1.83
CA THR A 126 -7.21 -23.29 -2.18
C THR A 126 -6.64 -22.64 -0.94
N ASP A 127 -5.39 -22.16 -1.05
CA ASP A 127 -4.76 -21.31 -0.06
C ASP A 127 -4.32 -20.01 -0.72
N THR A 128 -4.13 -18.96 0.09
CA THR A 128 -3.68 -17.68 -0.39
C THR A 128 -2.49 -17.17 0.42
N PHE A 129 -1.66 -16.37 -0.23
CA PHE A 129 -0.60 -15.61 0.42
C PHE A 129 -0.35 -14.30 -0.33
N THR A 130 0.38 -13.39 0.28
CA THR A 130 0.74 -12.10 -0.33
C THR A 130 2.22 -12.08 -0.67
N ALA A 131 2.54 -11.82 -1.93
CA ALA A 131 3.90 -11.63 -2.40
C ALA A 131 4.20 -10.14 -2.56
N TYR A 132 5.30 -9.68 -1.96
CA TYR A 132 5.74 -8.30 -1.93
C TYR A 132 6.94 -8.06 -2.82
N VAL A 133 6.99 -6.86 -3.42
CA VAL A 133 8.07 -6.37 -4.28
C VAL A 133 8.42 -4.95 -3.84
N ARG A 134 9.71 -4.62 -3.73
CA ARG A 134 10.14 -3.23 -3.53
C ARG A 134 10.08 -2.48 -4.85
N LEU A 135 9.52 -1.26 -4.84
CA LEU A 135 9.33 -0.46 -6.05
C LEU A 135 10.63 0.02 -6.68
N ASP A 136 11.69 0.11 -5.89
CA ASP A 136 13.02 0.58 -6.31
C ASP A 136 14.01 -0.56 -6.63
N SER A 137 13.63 -1.82 -6.44
CA SER A 137 14.53 -2.96 -6.68
C SER A 137 14.98 -3.06 -8.14
N ARG A 138 16.28 -3.27 -8.36
CA ARG A 138 16.87 -3.45 -9.69
C ARG A 138 17.85 -4.63 -9.66
N PRO A 139 17.59 -5.72 -10.36
CA PRO A 139 16.35 -6.05 -11.08
C PRO A 139 15.17 -6.25 -10.11
N ILE A 140 13.94 -6.27 -10.66
CA ILE A 140 12.73 -6.57 -9.89
C ILE A 140 12.82 -7.97 -9.25
N ARG A 141 12.46 -8.08 -7.97
CA ARG A 141 12.54 -9.33 -7.17
C ARG A 141 11.37 -9.45 -6.21
N VAL A 142 11.02 -10.68 -5.86
CA VAL A 142 10.17 -10.94 -4.70
C VAL A 142 10.98 -10.62 -3.45
N ASP A 143 10.46 -9.69 -2.64
CA ASP A 143 11.15 -9.19 -1.45
C ASP A 143 10.73 -9.94 -0.19
N ASP A 144 9.44 -10.17 -0.01
CA ASP A 144 8.88 -10.97 1.08
C ASP A 144 7.61 -11.70 0.65
N VAL A 145 7.25 -12.71 1.42
CA VAL A 145 6.03 -13.48 1.30
C VAL A 145 5.40 -13.63 2.68
N ILE A 146 4.11 -13.29 2.77
CA ILE A 146 3.32 -13.40 3.99
C ILE A 146 2.21 -14.40 3.73
N CYS A 147 2.27 -15.51 4.47
CA CYS A 147 1.25 -16.55 4.42
C CYS A 147 -0.04 -16.06 5.12
N ALA A 148 -1.20 -16.40 4.57
CA ALA A 148 -2.45 -16.30 5.31
C ALA A 148 -2.40 -17.35 6.44
N GLY A 149 -2.64 -16.90 7.67
CA GLY A 149 -2.70 -17.78 8.84
C GLY A 149 -4.02 -18.53 8.89
#